data_c2c663d3e7f1f227c82da0c08b0927a9
#
_entry.id   c2c663d3e7f1f227c82da0c08b0927a9
#
_cell.length_a   1.000
_cell.length_b   1.000
_cell.length_c   1.000
_cell.angle_alpha   90.00
_cell.angle_beta   90.00
_cell.angle_gamma   90.00
#
_symmetry.space_group_name_H-M   'P 1'
#
loop_
_entity.id
_entity.type
_entity.pdbx_description
1 polymer ?
#
loop_
_entity_poly.entity_id
_entity_poly.type
_entity_poly.pdbx_seq_one_letter_code
_entity_poly.pdbx_strand_id
1 'polypeptide(L)' 'MKQIIYFGAEWCGPCKSIKPQLLAANLPIRYVDVDQSPQMAADYLVKSIPTVVLILNGEVAKRVVGTAITPAVVREMLN' A
#
# COMPACT_ATOMS: atom_id res chain seq x y z
N MET A 1 -13.22 -10.33 5.61
CA MET A 1 -11.79 -10.45 5.86
C MET A 1 -11.09 -9.14 5.49
N LYS A 2 -10.16 -8.70 6.28
CA LYS A 2 -9.48 -7.42 6.10
C LYS A 2 -8.04 -7.65 5.63
N GLN A 3 -7.62 -6.92 4.59
CA GLN A 3 -6.28 -7.02 4.04
C GLN A 3 -5.76 -5.64 3.68
N ILE A 4 -4.48 -5.39 3.97
CA ILE A 4 -3.79 -4.16 3.55
C ILE A 4 -2.78 -4.53 2.48
N ILE A 5 -2.81 -3.82 1.35
CA ILE A 5 -1.86 -4.01 0.25
C ILE A 5 -1.14 -2.69 -0.01
N TYR A 6 0.19 -2.75 -0.06
CA TYR A 6 1.05 -1.63 -0.43
C TYR A 6 1.55 -1.84 -1.86
N PHE A 7 1.37 -0.84 -2.71
CA PHE A 7 1.88 -0.84 -4.08
C PHE A 7 3.01 0.17 -4.22
N GLY A 8 4.14 -0.27 -4.72
CA GLY A 8 5.30 0.59 -4.92
C GLY A 8 6.19 0.06 -6.01
N ALA A 9 7.37 0.67 -6.17
CA ALA A 9 8.38 0.25 -7.14
C ALA A 9 9.76 0.66 -6.65
N GLU A 10 10.80 -0.03 -7.15
CA GLU A 10 12.17 0.27 -6.76
C GLU A 10 12.63 1.66 -7.19
N TRP A 11 12.14 2.14 -8.34
CA TRP A 11 12.50 3.45 -8.87
C TRP A 11 11.73 4.60 -8.21
N CYS A 12 10.76 4.30 -7.37
CA CYS A 12 9.89 5.30 -6.75
C CYS A 12 10.63 6.00 -5.59
N GLY A 13 10.87 7.31 -5.73
CA GLY A 13 11.56 8.08 -4.70
C GLY A 13 10.88 8.05 -3.34
N PRO A 14 9.60 8.46 -3.24
CA PRO A 14 8.89 8.43 -1.96
C PRO A 14 8.78 7.02 -1.33
N CYS A 15 8.71 5.98 -2.16
CA CYS A 15 8.66 4.61 -1.67
C CYS A 15 9.89 4.23 -0.85
N LYS A 16 11.06 4.76 -1.23
CA LYS A 16 12.33 4.47 -0.55
C LYS A 16 12.33 4.97 0.89
N SER A 17 11.54 6.00 1.18
CA SER A 17 11.40 6.53 2.53
C SER A 17 10.24 5.87 3.28
N ILE A 18 9.12 5.68 2.61
CA ILE A 18 7.87 5.21 3.23
C ILE A 18 7.92 3.72 3.56
N LYS A 19 8.35 2.89 2.62
CA LYS A 19 8.35 1.45 2.81
C LYS A 19 9.17 1.00 4.02
N PRO A 20 10.41 1.49 4.23
CA PRO A 20 11.17 1.10 5.42
C PRO A 20 10.47 1.43 6.73
N GLN A 21 9.75 2.55 6.78
CA GLN A 21 9.00 2.93 7.99
C GLN A 21 7.86 1.95 8.27
N LEU A 22 7.15 1.53 7.23
CA LEU A 22 6.07 0.56 7.37
C LEU A 22 6.61 -0.80 7.80
N LEU A 23 7.74 -1.22 7.21
CA LEU A 23 8.39 -2.48 7.59
C LEU A 23 8.85 -2.45 9.03
N ALA A 24 9.45 -1.33 9.47
CA ALA A 24 9.92 -1.17 10.85
C ALA A 24 8.77 -1.21 11.85
N ALA A 25 7.59 -0.76 11.44
CA ALA A 25 6.40 -0.79 12.30
C ALA A 25 5.77 -2.17 12.43
N ASN A 26 6.25 -3.14 11.63
CA ASN A 26 5.82 -4.55 11.70
C ASN A 26 4.30 -4.71 11.54
N LEU A 27 3.74 -4.02 10.56
CA LEU A 27 2.30 -4.05 10.27
C LEU A 27 1.97 -5.20 9.31
N PRO A 28 0.78 -5.78 9.37
CA PRO A 28 0.36 -6.87 8.48
C PRO A 28 0.01 -6.34 7.09
N ILE A 29 1.02 -6.05 6.29
CA ILE A 29 0.89 -5.46 4.96
C ILE A 29 1.44 -6.45 3.93
N ARG A 30 0.72 -6.64 2.82
CA ARG A 30 1.24 -7.32 1.66
C ARG A 30 1.88 -6.28 0.75
N TYR A 31 3.16 -6.46 0.42
CA TYR A 31 3.90 -5.54 -0.43
C TYR A 31 3.91 -6.04 -1.86
N VAL A 32 3.51 -5.18 -2.80
CA VAL A 32 3.43 -5.49 -4.22
C VAL A 32 4.27 -4.49 -5.00
N ASP A 33 5.13 -5.00 -5.87
CA ASP A 33 5.90 -4.21 -6.83
C ASP A 33 5.08 -4.12 -8.12
N VAL A 34 4.72 -2.90 -8.53
CA VAL A 34 3.85 -2.71 -9.70
C VAL A 34 4.52 -3.12 -11.01
N ASP A 35 5.85 -3.13 -11.05
CA ASP A 35 6.57 -3.57 -12.24
C ASP A 35 6.55 -5.10 -12.38
N GLN A 36 6.54 -5.82 -11.25
CA GLN A 36 6.46 -7.28 -11.24
C GLN A 36 5.02 -7.77 -11.32
N SER A 37 4.07 -6.99 -10.84
CA SER A 37 2.65 -7.36 -10.81
C SER A 37 1.78 -6.27 -11.40
N PRO A 38 1.95 -5.94 -12.70
CA PRO A 38 1.21 -4.83 -13.31
C PRO A 38 -0.30 -5.09 -13.37
N GLN A 39 -0.69 -6.36 -13.53
CA GLN A 39 -2.12 -6.70 -13.58
C GLN A 39 -2.79 -6.43 -12.23
N MET A 40 -2.12 -6.74 -11.14
CA MET A 40 -2.66 -6.50 -9.81
C MET A 40 -2.84 -5.00 -9.56
N ALA A 41 -1.86 -4.20 -9.98
CA ALA A 41 -1.97 -2.75 -9.88
C ALA A 41 -3.16 -2.22 -10.68
N ALA A 42 -3.38 -2.76 -11.88
CA ALA A 42 -4.51 -2.37 -12.72
C ALA A 42 -5.84 -2.79 -12.08
N ASP A 43 -5.91 -4.00 -11.53
CA ASP A 43 -7.11 -4.53 -10.90
C ASP A 43 -7.58 -3.65 -9.73
N TYR A 44 -6.64 -3.09 -8.97
CA TYR A 44 -6.94 -2.22 -7.84
C TYR A 44 -6.91 -0.74 -8.21
N LEU A 45 -6.85 -0.42 -9.50
CA LEU A 45 -6.87 0.95 -10.02
C LEU A 45 -5.77 1.83 -9.43
N VAL A 46 -4.57 1.28 -9.29
CA VAL A 46 -3.41 2.03 -8.81
C VAL A 46 -2.88 2.90 -9.93
N LYS A 47 -3.00 4.21 -9.78
CA LYS A 47 -2.58 5.19 -10.79
C LYS A 47 -1.29 5.90 -10.44
N SER A 48 -0.94 5.91 -9.17
CA SER A 48 0.30 6.50 -8.69
C SER A 48 0.86 5.66 -7.56
N ILE A 49 2.14 5.81 -7.27
CA ILE A 49 2.81 5.07 -6.19
C ILE A 49 3.59 6.03 -5.32
N PRO A 50 3.71 5.73 -4.03
CA PRO A 50 3.11 4.57 -3.36
C PRO A 50 1.60 4.73 -3.15
N THR A 51 0.89 3.61 -3.13
CA THR A 51 -0.53 3.55 -2.79
C THR A 51 -0.74 2.40 -1.81
N VAL A 52 -1.54 2.65 -0.77
CA VAL A 52 -1.98 1.62 0.17
C VAL A 52 -3.48 1.50 0.07
N VAL A 53 -3.96 0.27 -0.06
CA VAL A 53 -5.40 -0.01 -0.10
C VAL A 53 -5.80 -0.93 1.04
N LEU A 54 -6.96 -0.66 1.61
CA LEU A 54 -7.63 -1.56 2.55
C LEU A 54 -8.70 -2.33 1.79
N ILE A 55 -8.59 -3.64 1.83
CA ILE A 55 -9.56 -4.54 1.19
C ILE A 55 -10.44 -5.14 2.28
N LEU A 56 -11.74 -4.99 2.13
CA LEU A 56 -12.73 -5.61 3.00
C LEU A 56 -13.63 -6.50 2.15
N ASN A 57 -13.60 -7.79 2.45
CA ASN A 57 -14.44 -8.76 1.74
C ASN A 57 -14.30 -8.69 0.21
N GLY A 58 -13.06 -8.52 -0.24
CA GLY A 58 -12.73 -8.49 -1.66
C GLY A 58 -12.86 -7.14 -2.34
N GLU A 59 -13.30 -6.11 -1.64
CA GLU A 59 -13.50 -4.77 -2.21
C GLU A 59 -12.59 -3.73 -1.55
N VAL A 60 -12.19 -2.72 -2.33
CA VAL A 60 -11.39 -1.60 -1.80
C VAL A 60 -12.29 -0.73 -0.94
N ALA A 61 -12.01 -0.68 0.35
CA ALA A 61 -12.75 0.13 1.32
C ALA A 61 -12.10 1.49 1.53
N LYS A 62 -10.77 1.57 1.48
CA LYS A 62 -10.01 2.82 1.66
C LYS A 62 -8.77 2.80 0.80
N ARG A 63 -8.30 4.00 0.46
CA ARG A 63 -7.11 4.19 -0.36
C ARG A 63 -6.35 5.41 0.16
N VAL A 64 -5.04 5.26 0.37
CA VAL A 64 -4.15 6.35 0.79
C VAL A 64 -2.98 6.38 -0.18
N VAL A 65 -2.61 7.58 -0.66
CA VAL A 65 -1.63 7.76 -1.72
C VAL A 65 -0.50 8.68 -1.26
N GLY A 66 0.73 8.35 -1.67
CA GLY A 66 1.88 9.24 -1.53
C GLY A 66 2.31 9.46 -0.08
N THR A 67 2.71 10.69 0.21
CA THR A 67 3.28 11.05 1.50
C THR A 67 2.29 11.03 2.65
N ALA A 68 1.00 10.87 2.36
CA ALA A 68 -0.01 10.66 3.40
C ALA A 68 0.11 9.27 4.05
N ILE A 69 0.85 8.35 3.43
CA ILE A 69 1.03 7.00 3.96
C ILE A 69 2.05 7.05 5.11
N THR A 70 1.58 6.74 6.31
CA THR A 70 2.42 6.65 7.52
C THR A 70 2.03 5.40 8.29
N PRO A 71 2.91 4.89 9.18
CA PRO A 71 2.53 3.77 10.04
C PRO A 71 1.25 4.05 10.86
N ALA A 72 1.08 5.27 11.34
CA ALA A 72 -0.11 5.64 12.12
C ALA A 72 -1.39 5.53 11.27
N VAL A 73 -1.35 6.03 10.03
CA VAL A 73 -2.49 5.97 9.10
C VAL A 73 -2.85 4.51 8.80
N VAL A 74 -1.84 3.66 8.54
CA VAL A 74 -2.09 2.25 8.25
C VAL A 74 -2.67 1.53 9.47
N ARG A 75 -2.19 1.86 10.68
CA ARG A 75 -2.78 1.29 11.90
C ARG A 75 -4.25 1.65 12.04
N GLU A 76 -4.61 2.88 11.70
CA GLU A 76 -6.01 3.29 11.72
C GLU A 76 -6.85 2.51 10.71
N MET A 77 -6.29 2.20 9.55
CA MET A 77 -7.00 1.39 8.55
C MET A 77 -7.30 -0.01 9.07
N LEU A 78 -6.48 -0.52 9.99
CA LEU A 78 -6.65 -1.85 10.57
C LEU A 78 -7.70 -1.89 11.69
N ASN A 79 -8.08 -0.76 12.22
CA ASN A 79 -9.05 -0.70 13.33
C ASN A 79 -10.50 -0.85 12.86
#